data_50b71cb7ac80a812dd3549b0a6af8fbe
#
_entry.id   50b71cb7ac80a812dd3549b0a6af8fbe
#
_cell.length_a   1.000
_cell.length_b   1.000
_cell.length_c   1.000
_cell.angle_alpha   90.00
_cell.angle_beta   90.00
_cell.angle_gamma   90.00
#
_symmetry.space_group_name_H-M   'P 1'
#
loop_
_entity.id
_entity.type
_entity.pdbx_description
1 polymer ?
#
loop_
_entity_poly.entity_id
_entity_poly.type
_entity_poly.pdbx_seq_one_letter_code
_entity_poly.pdbx_strand_id
1 'polypeptide(L)'
;DPADERYFEKYINDHSDKYRVSHEGTIKNPEPFIMKMFSGGKDGIAALSAGNYIGFYNGLGEYAGIGCFEAYDDIALIAAPDLCWFKKKEDVFAVQKALIDQAERFSNRFAVLDVPKGLSVIEAMEWAKKLSTFYAACYYPFVDVTDPLDKTGINTIRIPPSGGVCGCIASTDGNKGIFHAPANCLYDGAVGIPASITSG
;
A
#
# COMPACT_ATOMS: atom_id res chain seq x y z
N ASP A 1 -10.13 43.52 1.06
CA ASP A 1 -10.81 43.62 -0.23
C ASP A 1 -10.47 42.37 -1.06
N PRO A 2 -11.49 41.60 -1.52
CA PRO A 2 -11.29 40.44 -2.39
C PRO A 2 -10.59 40.74 -3.72
N ALA A 3 -10.61 41.97 -4.17
CA ALA A 3 -9.93 42.44 -5.38
C ALA A 3 -8.43 42.73 -5.16
N ASP A 4 -7.97 42.80 -3.90
CA ASP A 4 -6.58 43.06 -3.56
C ASP A 4 -5.74 41.80 -3.85
N GLU A 5 -4.59 41.94 -4.48
CA GLU A 5 -3.66 40.85 -4.79
C GLU A 5 -3.15 40.13 -3.53
N ARG A 6 -3.16 40.82 -2.38
CA ARG A 6 -2.75 40.27 -1.08
C ARG A 6 -3.92 39.67 -0.31
N TYR A 7 -5.11 39.61 -0.89
CA TYR A 7 -6.23 38.91 -0.27
C TYR A 7 -5.88 37.42 -0.07
N PHE A 8 -6.06 36.92 1.14
CA PHE A 8 -5.50 35.62 1.57
C PHE A 8 -5.85 34.45 0.64
N GLU A 9 -7.10 34.39 0.14
CA GLU A 9 -7.55 33.33 -0.74
C GLU A 9 -6.82 33.38 -2.09
N LYS A 10 -6.79 34.55 -2.73
CA LYS A 10 -6.09 34.75 -3.98
C LYS A 10 -4.59 34.52 -3.81
N TYR A 11 -3.99 35.15 -2.79
CA TYR A 11 -2.55 35.04 -2.55
C TYR A 11 -2.12 33.59 -2.33
N ILE A 12 -2.84 32.83 -1.47
CA ILE A 12 -2.49 31.42 -1.20
C ILE A 12 -2.70 30.56 -2.45
N ASN A 13 -3.82 30.75 -3.17
CA ASN A 13 -4.12 29.95 -4.34
C ASN A 13 -3.18 30.19 -5.52
N ASP A 14 -2.64 31.41 -5.63
CA ASP A 14 -1.70 31.79 -6.70
C ASP A 14 -0.24 31.37 -6.37
N HIS A 15 0.12 31.29 -5.08
CA HIS A 15 1.51 31.06 -4.66
C HIS A 15 1.77 29.71 -3.99
N SER A 16 0.75 28.87 -3.78
CA SER A 16 0.91 27.56 -3.14
C SER A 16 0.59 26.43 -4.10
N ASP A 17 1.56 25.52 -4.27
CA ASP A 17 1.33 24.27 -5.02
C ASP A 17 0.67 23.17 -4.15
N LYS A 18 0.67 23.37 -2.83
CA LYS A 18 0.23 22.34 -1.87
C LYS A 18 -1.17 22.60 -1.30
N TYR A 19 -1.58 23.85 -1.26
CA TYR A 19 -2.82 24.24 -0.59
C TYR A 19 -3.71 25.05 -1.52
N ARG A 20 -5.00 24.84 -1.38
CA ARG A 20 -6.06 25.67 -1.96
C ARG A 20 -6.98 26.11 -0.85
N VAL A 21 -7.38 27.36 -0.87
CA VAL A 21 -8.24 27.98 0.13
C VAL A 21 -9.50 28.49 -0.55
N SER A 22 -10.64 28.23 0.05
CA SER A 22 -11.91 28.82 -0.30
C SER A 22 -12.65 29.25 0.96
N HIS A 23 -13.55 30.21 0.84
CA HIS A 23 -14.40 30.63 1.96
C HIS A 23 -15.87 30.36 1.66
N GLU A 24 -16.61 30.09 2.69
CA GLU A 24 -18.08 29.99 2.64
C GLU A 24 -18.72 31.18 3.32
N GLY A 25 -19.75 31.77 2.72
CA GLY A 25 -20.52 32.87 3.28
C GLY A 25 -19.94 34.26 3.03
N THR A 26 -20.18 35.21 3.97
CA THR A 26 -19.73 36.58 3.83
C THR A 26 -18.21 36.70 3.91
N ILE A 27 -17.60 37.34 2.95
CA ILE A 27 -16.15 37.53 2.86
C ILE A 27 -15.67 38.37 4.06
N LYS A 28 -14.90 37.73 4.93
CA LYS A 28 -14.23 38.37 6.05
C LYS A 28 -12.82 37.76 6.18
N ASN A 29 -11.83 38.64 6.39
CA ASN A 29 -10.49 38.14 6.67
C ASN A 29 -10.49 37.25 7.90
N PRO A 30 -9.80 36.11 7.85
CA PRO A 30 -9.69 35.24 9.02
C PRO A 30 -8.95 35.94 10.15
N GLU A 31 -9.36 35.72 11.39
CA GLU A 31 -8.62 36.19 12.56
C GLU A 31 -7.24 35.54 12.58
N PRO A 32 -6.19 36.29 12.90
CA PRO A 32 -4.84 35.69 13.03
C PRO A 32 -4.82 34.60 14.09
N PHE A 33 -4.21 33.48 13.76
CA PHE A 33 -4.01 32.38 14.73
C PHE A 33 -2.62 31.78 14.59
N ILE A 34 -2.09 31.25 15.69
CA ILE A 34 -0.86 30.50 15.76
C ILE A 34 -1.20 29.06 16.13
N MET A 35 -0.74 28.09 15.33
CA MET A 35 -0.89 26.66 15.61
C MET A 35 -2.34 26.19 15.85
N LYS A 36 -3.23 26.44 14.90
CA LYS A 36 -4.58 25.86 14.96
C LYS A 36 -4.55 24.45 14.37
N MET A 37 -4.99 23.47 15.12
CA MET A 37 -5.10 22.10 14.61
C MET A 37 -6.31 21.96 13.70
N PHE A 38 -6.13 21.30 12.58
CA PHE A 38 -7.24 20.88 11.72
C PHE A 38 -8.03 19.76 12.42
N SER A 39 -9.33 19.73 12.21
CA SER A 39 -10.23 18.70 12.74
C SER A 39 -11.20 18.23 11.66
N GLY A 40 -11.83 17.07 11.87
CA GLY A 40 -12.85 16.56 10.96
C GLY A 40 -12.30 15.85 9.71
N GLY A 41 -10.98 15.75 9.55
CA GLY A 41 -10.39 14.92 8.50
C GLY A 41 -10.73 13.44 8.68
N LYS A 42 -10.85 12.72 7.57
CA LYS A 42 -11.01 11.26 7.54
C LYS A 42 -9.98 10.69 6.56
N ASP A 43 -9.31 9.64 6.97
CA ASP A 43 -8.35 8.93 6.13
C ASP A 43 -8.99 8.10 5.00
N GLY A 44 -10.30 7.86 5.08
CA GLY A 44 -11.04 7.10 4.09
C GLY A 44 -10.82 5.58 4.13
N ILE A 45 -9.90 5.08 4.94
CA ILE A 45 -9.55 3.64 4.99
C ILE A 45 -10.78 2.76 5.28
N ALA A 46 -11.65 3.21 6.17
CA ALA A 46 -12.85 2.45 6.54
C ALA A 46 -13.88 2.29 5.40
N ALA A 47 -13.79 3.10 4.36
CA ALA A 47 -14.67 3.07 3.19
C ALA A 47 -14.06 2.29 2.01
N LEU A 48 -12.81 1.85 2.10
CA LEU A 48 -12.16 1.08 1.04
C LEU A 48 -12.78 -0.30 0.90
N SER A 49 -12.98 -0.70 -0.34
CA SER A 49 -13.51 -2.01 -0.75
C SER A 49 -12.58 -2.67 -1.77
N ALA A 50 -12.79 -3.96 -2.02
CA ALA A 50 -12.07 -4.66 -3.08
C ALA A 50 -12.17 -3.94 -4.43
N GLY A 51 -13.34 -3.37 -4.74
CA GLY A 51 -13.58 -2.62 -5.98
C GLY A 51 -12.67 -1.41 -6.16
N ASN A 52 -12.31 -0.72 -5.07
CA ASN A 52 -11.40 0.42 -5.14
C ASN A 52 -9.97 -0.01 -5.51
N TYR A 53 -9.53 -1.18 -5.03
CA TYR A 53 -8.21 -1.75 -5.36
C TYR A 53 -8.18 -2.35 -6.75
N ILE A 54 -9.19 -3.15 -7.12
CA ILE A 54 -9.27 -3.78 -8.44
C ILE A 54 -9.38 -2.70 -9.51
N GLY A 55 -10.22 -1.69 -9.26
CA GLY A 55 -10.39 -0.57 -10.16
C GLY A 55 -10.98 -0.96 -11.51
N PHE A 56 -10.67 -0.18 -12.52
CA PHE A 56 -11.14 -0.38 -13.88
C PHE A 56 -10.22 0.29 -14.91
N TYR A 57 -10.39 -0.13 -16.15
CA TYR A 57 -9.96 0.60 -17.34
C TYR A 57 -11.17 0.78 -18.25
N ASN A 58 -11.55 1.99 -18.58
CA ASN A 58 -12.76 2.27 -19.36
C ASN A 58 -12.54 2.31 -20.89
N GLY A 59 -11.33 2.00 -21.36
CA GLY A 59 -11.01 2.05 -22.78
C GLY A 59 -10.81 3.47 -23.36
N LEU A 60 -11.08 4.52 -22.57
CA LEU A 60 -10.92 5.93 -22.96
C LEU A 60 -9.67 6.57 -22.35
N GLY A 61 -8.80 5.77 -21.73
CA GLY A 61 -7.58 6.25 -21.07
C GLY A 61 -7.76 6.58 -19.59
N GLU A 62 -8.91 6.28 -19.00
CA GLU A 62 -9.12 6.39 -17.55
C GLU A 62 -8.84 5.05 -16.88
N TYR A 63 -8.01 5.11 -15.85
CA TYR A 63 -7.60 3.96 -15.05
C TYR A 63 -7.88 4.22 -13.57
N ALA A 64 -8.21 3.17 -12.84
CA ALA A 64 -8.32 3.20 -11.38
C ALA A 64 -7.78 1.90 -10.77
N GLY A 65 -7.33 1.98 -9.51
CA GLY A 65 -6.82 0.81 -8.79
C GLY A 65 -5.66 0.12 -9.52
N ILE A 66 -5.67 -1.22 -9.52
CA ILE A 66 -4.67 -2.05 -10.20
C ILE A 66 -4.59 -1.75 -11.70
N GLY A 67 -5.70 -1.31 -12.32
CA GLY A 67 -5.75 -0.91 -13.72
C GLY A 67 -4.76 0.22 -14.07
N CYS A 68 -4.41 1.09 -13.10
CA CYS A 68 -3.42 2.15 -13.34
C CYS A 68 -2.04 1.61 -13.75
N PHE A 69 -1.69 0.40 -13.34
CA PHE A 69 -0.41 -0.22 -13.67
C PHE A 69 -0.32 -0.71 -15.12
N GLU A 70 -1.43 -0.73 -15.86
CA GLU A 70 -1.46 -1.14 -17.26
C GLU A 70 -0.75 -0.15 -18.18
N ALA A 71 -0.65 1.11 -17.76
CA ALA A 71 0.03 2.16 -18.51
C ALA A 71 1.56 2.11 -18.40
N TYR A 72 2.12 1.21 -17.57
CA TYR A 72 3.54 1.16 -17.24
C TYR A 72 4.12 -0.22 -17.49
N ASP A 73 5.08 -0.32 -18.41
CA ASP A 73 5.74 -1.57 -18.77
C ASP A 73 6.94 -1.92 -17.89
N ASP A 74 7.45 -0.99 -17.13
CA ASP A 74 8.63 -1.10 -16.27
C ASP A 74 8.34 -1.61 -14.86
N ILE A 75 7.08 -1.89 -14.53
CA ILE A 75 6.70 -2.46 -13.25
C ILE A 75 7.08 -3.94 -13.21
N ALA A 76 8.00 -4.30 -12.31
CA ALA A 76 8.43 -5.68 -12.11
C ALA A 76 7.73 -6.39 -10.92
N LEU A 77 7.38 -5.65 -9.86
CA LEU A 77 6.75 -6.19 -8.66
C LEU A 77 5.48 -5.43 -8.35
N ILE A 78 4.44 -6.18 -7.98
CA ILE A 78 3.16 -5.61 -7.52
C ILE A 78 2.75 -6.24 -6.19
N ALA A 79 2.27 -5.42 -5.26
CA ALA A 79 1.80 -5.86 -3.95
C ALA A 79 0.69 -4.95 -3.44
N ALA A 80 -0.10 -5.45 -2.49
CA ALA A 80 -1.15 -4.69 -1.83
C ALA A 80 -1.15 -4.97 -0.30
N PRO A 81 -0.17 -4.46 0.45
CA PRO A 81 -0.04 -4.72 1.89
C PRO A 81 -1.23 -4.22 2.70
N ASP A 82 -1.91 -3.18 2.25
CA ASP A 82 -3.09 -2.61 2.92
C ASP A 82 -4.29 -3.56 3.03
N LEU A 83 -4.28 -4.67 2.28
CA LEU A 83 -5.29 -5.72 2.42
C LEU A 83 -5.34 -6.31 3.84
N CYS A 84 -4.30 -6.11 4.65
CA CYS A 84 -4.29 -6.50 6.06
C CYS A 84 -5.37 -5.78 6.91
N TRP A 85 -5.91 -4.66 6.43
CA TRP A 85 -7.00 -3.92 7.06
C TRP A 85 -8.39 -4.41 6.66
N PHE A 86 -8.50 -5.23 5.63
CA PHE A 86 -9.78 -5.74 5.17
C PHE A 86 -10.33 -6.77 6.16
N LYS A 87 -11.61 -6.59 6.52
CA LYS A 87 -12.31 -7.46 7.46
C LYS A 87 -12.79 -8.77 6.84
N LYS A 88 -13.07 -8.74 5.53
CA LYS A 88 -13.62 -9.87 4.79
C LYS A 88 -12.51 -10.55 3.99
N LYS A 89 -12.30 -11.84 4.24
CA LYS A 89 -11.30 -12.64 3.51
C LYS A 89 -11.63 -12.75 2.01
N GLU A 90 -12.90 -12.69 1.67
CA GLU A 90 -13.39 -12.71 0.30
C GLU A 90 -12.91 -11.49 -0.49
N ASP A 91 -12.91 -10.31 0.13
CA ASP A 91 -12.41 -9.07 -0.48
C ASP A 91 -10.89 -9.13 -0.68
N VAL A 92 -10.15 -9.66 0.31
CA VAL A 92 -8.71 -9.91 0.18
C VAL A 92 -8.43 -10.84 -0.99
N PHE A 93 -9.17 -11.95 -1.08
CA PHE A 93 -9.01 -12.94 -2.14
C PHE A 93 -9.29 -12.33 -3.52
N ALA A 94 -10.34 -11.53 -3.65
CA ALA A 94 -10.70 -10.88 -4.91
C ALA A 94 -9.58 -9.93 -5.41
N VAL A 95 -9.00 -9.12 -4.52
CA VAL A 95 -7.90 -8.22 -4.89
C VAL A 95 -6.63 -9.00 -5.23
N GLN A 96 -6.29 -10.05 -4.46
CA GLN A 96 -5.12 -10.89 -4.75
C GLN A 96 -5.27 -11.62 -6.08
N LYS A 97 -6.48 -12.08 -6.40
CA LYS A 97 -6.76 -12.67 -7.71
C LYS A 97 -6.59 -11.66 -8.84
N ALA A 98 -7.04 -10.42 -8.67
CA ALA A 98 -6.83 -9.37 -9.66
C ALA A 98 -5.35 -9.01 -9.86
N LEU A 99 -4.54 -9.02 -8.80
CA LEU A 99 -3.08 -8.86 -8.92
C LEU A 99 -2.45 -10.01 -9.73
N ILE A 100 -2.85 -11.25 -9.45
CA ILE A 100 -2.40 -12.41 -10.21
C ILE A 100 -2.81 -12.29 -11.67
N ASP A 101 -4.08 -12.01 -11.95
CA ASP A 101 -4.62 -11.90 -13.31
C ASP A 101 -3.87 -10.83 -14.12
N GLN A 102 -3.48 -9.72 -13.47
CA GLN A 102 -2.66 -8.70 -14.10
C GLN A 102 -1.22 -9.22 -14.37
N ALA A 103 -0.61 -9.87 -13.38
CA ALA A 103 0.74 -10.41 -13.54
C ALA A 103 0.82 -11.48 -14.66
N GLU A 104 -0.17 -12.36 -14.73
CA GLU A 104 -0.28 -13.38 -15.80
C GLU A 104 -0.48 -12.74 -17.17
N ARG A 105 -1.37 -11.74 -17.27
CA ARG A 105 -1.69 -11.07 -18.54
C ARG A 105 -0.50 -10.32 -19.11
N PHE A 106 0.26 -9.62 -18.27
CA PHE A 106 1.43 -8.85 -18.72
C PHE A 106 2.71 -9.67 -18.80
N SER A 107 2.83 -10.74 -18.01
CA SER A 107 3.98 -11.67 -17.99
C SER A 107 5.35 -11.02 -17.74
N ASN A 108 5.40 -9.74 -17.40
CA ASN A 108 6.61 -8.96 -17.10
C ASN A 108 6.70 -8.52 -15.63
N ARG A 109 5.74 -8.94 -14.80
CA ARG A 109 5.64 -8.57 -13.40
C ARG A 109 5.27 -9.75 -12.52
N PHE A 110 5.60 -9.63 -11.23
CA PHE A 110 5.36 -10.68 -10.26
C PHE A 110 4.56 -10.12 -9.07
N ALA A 111 3.51 -10.82 -8.66
CA ALA A 111 2.67 -10.42 -7.54
C ALA A 111 3.20 -10.99 -6.22
N VAL A 112 3.53 -10.12 -5.29
CA VAL A 112 3.94 -10.46 -3.92
C VAL A 112 2.73 -10.35 -3.01
N LEU A 113 2.23 -11.48 -2.53
CA LEU A 113 0.97 -11.57 -1.81
C LEU A 113 1.18 -11.85 -0.34
N ASP A 114 0.40 -11.21 0.50
CA ASP A 114 0.38 -11.47 1.94
C ASP A 114 -0.76 -12.43 2.29
N VAL A 115 -0.46 -13.43 3.10
CA VAL A 115 -1.52 -14.27 3.68
C VAL A 115 -2.35 -13.42 4.65
N PRO A 116 -3.70 -13.52 4.66
CA PRO A 116 -4.53 -12.75 5.56
C PRO A 116 -4.11 -12.89 7.03
N LYS A 117 -4.21 -11.77 7.76
CA LYS A 117 -3.83 -11.70 9.16
C LYS A 117 -4.61 -12.72 10.02
N GLY A 118 -3.91 -13.38 10.96
CA GLY A 118 -4.53 -14.24 11.96
C GLY A 118 -4.78 -15.69 11.52
N LEU A 119 -4.30 -16.09 10.34
CA LEU A 119 -4.35 -17.49 9.92
C LEU A 119 -3.25 -18.30 10.62
N SER A 120 -3.57 -19.55 10.96
CA SER A 120 -2.58 -20.56 11.33
C SER A 120 -1.73 -20.98 10.12
N VAL A 121 -0.64 -21.70 10.36
CA VAL A 121 0.23 -22.21 9.28
C VAL A 121 -0.57 -23.07 8.29
N ILE A 122 -1.44 -23.95 8.78
CA ILE A 122 -2.26 -24.85 7.95
C ILE A 122 -3.21 -24.02 7.08
N GLU A 123 -3.93 -23.06 7.67
CA GLU A 123 -4.85 -22.18 6.94
C GLU A 123 -4.10 -21.31 5.92
N ALA A 124 -2.89 -20.85 6.26
CA ALA A 124 -2.03 -20.10 5.36
C ALA A 124 -1.63 -20.93 4.13
N MET A 125 -1.28 -22.19 4.33
CA MET A 125 -0.98 -23.12 3.25
C MET A 125 -2.21 -23.38 2.35
N GLU A 126 -3.38 -23.55 2.95
CA GLU A 126 -4.62 -23.73 2.20
C GLU A 126 -5.01 -22.47 1.42
N TRP A 127 -4.73 -21.29 1.99
CA TRP A 127 -4.92 -20.01 1.30
C TRP A 127 -4.02 -19.92 0.06
N ALA A 128 -2.72 -20.17 0.23
CA ALA A 128 -1.75 -20.10 -0.85
C ALA A 128 -2.07 -21.09 -1.98
N LYS A 129 -2.54 -22.31 -1.66
CA LYS A 129 -2.96 -23.29 -2.67
C LYS A 129 -4.06 -22.78 -3.60
N LYS A 130 -4.98 -21.94 -3.12
CA LYS A 130 -6.07 -21.34 -3.93
C LYS A 130 -5.56 -20.28 -4.91
N LEU A 131 -4.37 -19.73 -4.68
CA LEU A 131 -3.74 -18.67 -5.45
C LEU A 131 -2.52 -19.17 -6.25
N SER A 132 -2.47 -20.48 -6.54
CA SER A 132 -1.34 -21.11 -7.22
C SER A 132 -1.19 -20.60 -8.65
N THR A 133 -0.02 -20.02 -8.96
CA THR A 133 0.38 -19.51 -10.27
C THR A 133 1.90 -19.42 -10.35
N PHE A 134 2.46 -19.25 -11.56
CA PHE A 134 3.88 -18.96 -11.77
C PHE A 134 4.23 -17.46 -11.60
N TYR A 135 3.24 -16.60 -11.51
CA TYR A 135 3.41 -15.14 -11.49
C TYR A 135 3.15 -14.51 -10.13
N ALA A 136 3.00 -15.32 -9.08
CA ALA A 136 2.85 -14.81 -7.71
C ALA A 136 3.41 -15.77 -6.68
N ALA A 137 3.73 -15.23 -5.49
CA ALA A 137 3.99 -16.01 -4.30
C ALA A 137 3.31 -15.39 -3.08
N CYS A 138 2.82 -16.27 -2.19
CA CYS A 138 2.25 -15.88 -0.90
C CYS A 138 3.32 -15.95 0.19
N TYR A 139 3.38 -14.91 1.00
CA TYR A 139 4.33 -14.79 2.10
C TYR A 139 3.64 -14.82 3.46
N TYR A 140 4.26 -15.51 4.40
CA TYR A 140 3.82 -15.72 5.77
C TYR A 140 5.04 -15.96 6.66
N PRO A 141 5.04 -15.57 7.94
CA PRO A 141 4.00 -14.80 8.63
C PRO A 141 4.15 -13.27 8.45
N PHE A 142 3.29 -12.51 9.11
CA PHE A 142 3.52 -11.08 9.36
C PHE A 142 4.81 -10.90 10.16
N VAL A 143 5.43 -9.74 10.03
CA VAL A 143 6.68 -9.40 10.73
C VAL A 143 6.44 -8.28 11.74
N ASP A 144 7.15 -8.35 12.86
CA ASP A 144 7.19 -7.27 13.84
C ASP A 144 8.36 -6.34 13.50
N VAL A 145 8.09 -5.05 13.36
CA VAL A 145 9.06 -4.00 13.10
C VAL A 145 8.97 -2.93 14.17
N THR A 146 10.03 -2.16 14.39
CA THR A 146 9.96 -1.00 15.28
C THR A 146 8.94 -0.01 14.73
N ASP A 147 8.08 0.54 15.60
CA ASP A 147 7.10 1.54 15.20
C ASP A 147 7.81 2.83 14.78
N PRO A 148 7.72 3.27 13.52
CA PRO A 148 8.38 4.48 13.05
C PRO A 148 7.81 5.76 13.67
N LEU A 149 6.64 5.71 14.28
CA LEU A 149 6.02 6.83 14.99
C LEU A 149 6.43 6.89 16.46
N ASP A 150 7.00 5.82 16.99
CA ASP A 150 7.51 5.79 18.36
C ASP A 150 8.92 6.34 18.45
N LYS A 151 9.05 7.55 18.97
CA LYS A 151 10.33 8.24 19.18
C LYS A 151 11.24 7.52 20.19
N THR A 152 10.70 6.63 21.01
CA THR A 152 11.48 5.86 21.99
C THR A 152 12.16 4.64 21.37
N GLY A 153 11.68 4.18 20.23
CA GLY A 153 12.17 2.99 19.53
C GLY A 153 11.89 1.66 20.25
N ILE A 154 11.03 1.67 21.26
CA ILE A 154 10.72 0.49 22.09
C ILE A 154 9.52 -0.26 21.54
N ASN A 155 8.51 0.48 21.06
CA ASN A 155 7.28 -0.13 20.56
C ASN A 155 7.48 -0.77 19.21
N THR A 156 6.76 -1.88 19.00
CA THR A 156 6.76 -2.59 17.72
C THR A 156 5.36 -2.63 17.14
N ILE A 157 5.27 -2.60 15.82
CA ILE A 157 4.04 -2.82 15.07
C ILE A 157 4.19 -4.05 14.19
N ARG A 158 3.05 -4.68 13.91
CA ARG A 158 3.00 -5.87 13.07
C ARG A 158 2.48 -5.53 11.70
N ILE A 159 3.33 -5.75 10.69
CA ILE A 159 3.06 -5.43 9.29
C ILE A 159 3.08 -6.66 8.39
N PRO A 160 2.39 -6.63 7.23
CA PRO A 160 2.50 -7.69 6.23
C PRO A 160 3.91 -7.74 5.63
N PRO A 161 4.40 -8.93 5.24
CA PRO A 161 5.78 -9.11 4.79
C PRO A 161 6.06 -8.61 3.37
N SER A 162 5.06 -8.40 2.53
CA SER A 162 5.23 -8.12 1.09
C SER A 162 6.15 -6.94 0.78
N GLY A 163 6.08 -5.85 1.55
CA GLY A 163 6.93 -4.67 1.31
C GLY A 163 8.42 -4.98 1.43
N GLY A 164 8.84 -5.63 2.52
CA GLY A 164 10.24 -6.01 2.71
C GLY A 164 10.67 -7.15 1.79
N VAL A 165 9.73 -8.06 1.46
CA VAL A 165 9.99 -9.10 0.45
C VAL A 165 10.27 -8.48 -0.92
N CYS A 166 9.49 -7.51 -1.36
CA CYS A 166 9.78 -6.76 -2.59
C CYS A 166 11.19 -6.12 -2.53
N GLY A 167 11.57 -5.56 -1.38
CA GLY A 167 12.93 -5.04 -1.17
C GLY A 167 14.02 -6.12 -1.29
N CYS A 168 13.79 -7.29 -0.70
CA CYS A 168 14.70 -8.44 -0.83
C CYS A 168 14.85 -8.91 -2.28
N ILE A 169 13.74 -9.02 -3.02
CA ILE A 169 13.75 -9.39 -4.44
C ILE A 169 14.53 -8.34 -5.24
N ALA A 170 14.17 -7.07 -5.12
CA ALA A 170 14.83 -5.98 -5.85
C ALA A 170 16.33 -5.89 -5.54
N SER A 171 16.73 -6.06 -4.27
CA SER A 171 18.13 -6.10 -3.87
C SER A 171 18.89 -7.29 -4.47
N THR A 172 18.26 -8.46 -4.52
CA THR A 172 18.85 -9.66 -5.13
C THR A 172 19.03 -9.47 -6.63
N ASP A 173 18.00 -8.98 -7.31
CA ASP A 173 18.03 -8.72 -8.75
C ASP A 173 19.10 -7.69 -9.13
N GLY A 174 19.20 -6.61 -8.34
CA GLY A 174 20.20 -5.58 -8.58
C GLY A 174 21.64 -6.01 -8.31
N ASN A 175 21.87 -6.88 -7.32
CA ASN A 175 23.22 -7.27 -6.92
C ASN A 175 23.71 -8.58 -7.54
N LYS A 176 22.81 -9.53 -7.83
CA LYS A 176 23.15 -10.88 -8.29
C LYS A 176 22.54 -11.23 -9.64
N GLY A 177 21.57 -10.44 -10.10
CA GLY A 177 20.82 -10.66 -11.33
C GLY A 177 19.51 -11.44 -11.11
N ILE A 178 18.56 -11.22 -12.03
CA ILE A 178 17.18 -11.75 -11.97
C ILE A 178 17.07 -13.29 -11.98
N PHE A 179 18.15 -13.99 -12.30
CA PHE A 179 18.20 -15.44 -12.31
C PHE A 179 18.57 -16.06 -10.94
N HIS A 180 18.85 -15.21 -9.95
CA HIS A 180 19.11 -15.67 -8.58
C HIS A 180 17.81 -15.62 -7.75
N ALA A 181 17.51 -16.73 -7.05
CA ALA A 181 16.43 -16.73 -6.09
C ALA A 181 16.76 -15.80 -4.89
N PRO A 182 15.81 -15.02 -4.37
CA PRO A 182 15.99 -14.15 -3.20
C PRO A 182 16.02 -14.98 -1.90
N ALA A 183 16.92 -15.96 -1.84
CA ALA A 183 17.10 -16.82 -0.68
C ALA A 183 18.16 -16.25 0.27
N ASN A 184 18.00 -16.50 1.58
CA ASN A 184 18.89 -16.01 2.64
C ASN A 184 19.08 -14.48 2.61
N CYS A 185 18.05 -13.75 2.21
CA CYS A 185 18.00 -12.30 2.27
C CYS A 185 17.56 -11.86 3.67
N LEU A 186 18.26 -10.89 4.24
CA LEU A 186 17.83 -10.28 5.50
C LEU A 186 16.63 -9.35 5.22
N TYR A 187 15.60 -9.48 6.03
CA TYR A 187 14.49 -8.54 6.04
C TYR A 187 14.86 -7.38 6.97
N ASP A 188 15.42 -6.31 6.40
CA ASP A 188 15.86 -5.14 7.17
C ASP A 188 14.70 -4.52 7.95
N GLY A 189 14.98 -4.21 9.24
CA GLY A 189 13.99 -3.61 10.14
C GLY A 189 13.07 -4.61 10.83
N ALA A 190 13.08 -5.90 10.47
CA ALA A 190 12.35 -6.91 11.22
C ALA A 190 13.04 -7.20 12.56
N VAL A 191 12.29 -7.08 13.65
CA VAL A 191 12.74 -7.34 15.00
C VAL A 191 12.20 -8.66 15.57
N GLY A 192 11.19 -9.24 14.91
CA GLY A 192 10.59 -10.51 15.30
C GLY A 192 9.53 -11.03 14.36
N ILE A 193 9.06 -12.22 14.64
CA ILE A 193 7.92 -12.87 13.99
C ILE A 193 6.95 -13.39 15.04
N PRO A 194 5.63 -13.30 14.81
CA PRO A 194 4.61 -13.66 15.82
C PRO A 194 4.43 -15.18 15.99
N ALA A 195 4.96 -15.98 15.10
CA ALA A 195 4.77 -17.42 15.09
C ALA A 195 6.12 -18.15 15.10
N SER A 196 6.25 -19.12 15.99
CA SER A 196 7.34 -20.10 15.91
C SER A 196 7.04 -21.04 14.73
N ILE A 197 7.74 -20.84 13.63
CA ILE A 197 7.69 -21.76 12.49
C ILE A 197 8.83 -22.75 12.69
N THR A 198 8.50 -23.95 13.13
CA THR A 198 9.45 -25.07 13.17
C THR A 198 9.31 -25.86 11.89
N SER A 199 10.44 -26.19 11.26
CA SER A 199 10.49 -27.25 10.26
C SER A 199 10.12 -28.54 10.94
N GLY A 200 8.90 -29.04 10.71
CA GLY A 200 8.49 -30.40 11.12
C GLY A 200 9.14 -31.46 10.27
#